data_5c1be0f93789a8abe340c3757280fca2
#
_entry.id   5c1be0f93789a8abe340c3757280fca2
#
_cell.length_a   1.000
_cell.length_b   1.000
_cell.length_c   1.000
_cell.angle_alpha   90.00
_cell.angle_beta   90.00
_cell.angle_gamma   90.00
#
_symmetry.space_group_name_H-M   'P 1'
#
loop_
_entity.id
_entity.type
_entity.pdbx_description
1 polymer ?
#
loop_
_entity_poly.entity_id
_entity_poly.type
_entity_poly.pdbx_seq_one_letter_code
_entity_poly.pdbx_strand_id
1 'polypeptide(L)'
;VQHNQGNERGKDFWNRALVVISLTNSMTQTHALFLEWFAIAEATKAGRYSLENGNTGSQPYTPAPLQADCHEIHETAATLLATLGQPIFEPLTNAPTANGDGDGEAELFYCKGSGADGVGEYTTEGFVVLKGSKGRIENVASIQGTSNVQIREALVKDGVMAPQDG
;
A
#
# COMPACT_ATOMS: atom_id res chain seq x y z
N VAL A 1 3.12 9.88 -20.78
CA VAL A 1 2.89 11.29 -21.14
C VAL A 1 1.40 11.62 -21.23
N GLN A 2 0.49 10.64 -21.26
CA GLN A 2 -0.97 10.86 -21.27
C GLN A 2 -1.61 10.88 -19.88
N HIS A 3 -0.86 10.62 -18.82
CA HIS A 3 -1.40 10.38 -17.48
C HIS A 3 -1.63 11.64 -16.64
N ASN A 4 -1.11 12.79 -17.04
CA ASN A 4 -1.26 14.04 -16.30
C ASN A 4 -1.61 15.21 -17.25
N GLN A 5 -2.54 14.99 -18.15
CA GLN A 5 -3.12 16.04 -18.96
C GLN A 5 -4.38 16.52 -18.25
N GLY A 6 -4.44 17.80 -17.89
CA GLY A 6 -5.57 18.42 -17.20
C GLY A 6 -6.89 18.45 -17.98
N ASN A 7 -7.22 17.33 -18.59
CA ASN A 7 -8.45 17.03 -19.28
C ASN A 7 -9.26 16.06 -18.44
N GLU A 8 -10.57 16.04 -18.57
CA GLU A 8 -11.50 15.13 -17.91
C GLU A 8 -11.14 13.61 -18.00
N ARG A 9 -10.11 13.26 -18.79
CA ARG A 9 -9.54 11.91 -18.94
C ARG A 9 -8.14 11.75 -18.32
N GLY A 10 -7.56 12.80 -17.75
CA GLY A 10 -6.25 12.75 -17.11
C GLY A 10 -6.35 12.11 -15.73
N LYS A 11 -5.39 11.25 -15.40
CA LYS A 11 -5.21 10.75 -14.04
C LYS A 11 -4.33 11.74 -13.30
N ASP A 12 -4.92 12.70 -12.60
CA ASP A 12 -4.24 13.78 -11.88
C ASP A 12 -4.09 13.52 -10.37
N PHE A 13 -4.58 12.36 -9.89
CA PHE A 13 -4.58 11.99 -8.48
C PHE A 13 -3.21 11.54 -7.95
N TRP A 14 -2.26 11.20 -8.83
CA TRP A 14 -0.95 10.73 -8.41
C TRP A 14 0.00 11.89 -8.12
N ASN A 15 0.70 11.82 -7.02
CA ASN A 15 1.67 12.82 -6.56
C ASN A 15 3.10 12.27 -6.47
N ARG A 16 3.28 10.98 -6.69
CA ARG A 16 4.57 10.30 -6.66
C ARG A 16 4.62 9.23 -7.74
N ALA A 17 5.76 9.08 -8.37
CA ALA A 17 6.05 8.00 -9.30
C ALA A 17 7.34 7.29 -8.88
N LEU A 18 7.33 5.97 -8.94
CA LEU A 18 8.51 5.13 -8.79
C LEU A 18 8.79 4.51 -10.15
N VAL A 19 10.03 4.64 -10.63
CA VAL A 19 10.40 4.24 -11.97
C VAL A 19 11.52 3.21 -11.90
N VAL A 20 11.28 2.04 -12.50
CA VAL A 20 12.28 1.00 -12.69
C VAL A 20 12.91 1.20 -14.06
N ILE A 21 14.23 1.32 -14.11
CA ILE A 21 14.98 1.51 -15.35
C ILE A 21 16.07 0.44 -15.50
N SER A 22 16.31 0.01 -16.73
CA SER A 22 17.45 -0.84 -17.05
C SER A 22 18.69 0.00 -17.33
N LEU A 23 19.76 -0.24 -16.57
CA LEU A 23 21.04 0.44 -16.79
C LEU A 23 21.79 -0.08 -18.03
N THR A 24 21.52 -1.32 -18.43
CA THR A 24 22.22 -2.01 -19.54
C THR A 24 21.50 -1.88 -20.86
N ASN A 25 20.38 -1.19 -20.91
CA ASN A 25 19.52 -1.05 -22.09
C ASN A 25 19.06 -2.41 -22.68
N SER A 26 19.01 -3.45 -21.82
CA SER A 26 18.65 -4.82 -22.22
C SER A 26 17.14 -5.07 -22.20
N MET A 27 16.36 -4.20 -21.57
CA MET A 27 14.91 -4.32 -21.55
C MET A 27 14.31 -4.00 -22.91
N THR A 28 13.51 -4.93 -23.42
CA THR A 28 12.75 -4.77 -24.65
C THR A 28 11.28 -4.44 -24.34
N GLN A 29 10.52 -4.08 -25.38
CA GLN A 29 9.07 -3.88 -25.25
C GLN A 29 8.35 -5.13 -24.70
N THR A 30 8.82 -6.33 -25.07
CA THR A 30 8.24 -7.59 -24.55
C THR A 30 8.41 -7.70 -23.04
N HIS A 31 9.60 -7.34 -22.49
CA HIS A 31 9.81 -7.28 -21.06
C HIS A 31 8.85 -6.26 -20.39
N ALA A 32 8.73 -5.08 -20.97
CA ALA A 32 7.88 -4.02 -20.40
C ALA A 32 6.40 -4.45 -20.33
N LEU A 33 5.87 -5.05 -21.40
CA LEU A 33 4.49 -5.53 -21.43
C LEU A 33 4.24 -6.66 -20.43
N PHE A 34 5.18 -7.61 -20.29
CA PHE A 34 5.06 -8.68 -19.33
C PHE A 34 5.14 -8.15 -17.90
N LEU A 35 6.12 -7.28 -17.61
CA LEU A 35 6.29 -6.68 -16.28
C LEU A 35 5.08 -5.84 -15.88
N GLU A 36 4.48 -5.07 -16.79
CA GLU A 36 3.26 -4.32 -16.53
C GLU A 36 2.13 -5.26 -16.10
N TRP A 37 1.85 -6.27 -16.93
CA TRP A 37 0.81 -7.25 -16.64
C TRP A 37 1.06 -7.98 -15.31
N PHE A 38 2.29 -8.47 -15.10
CA PHE A 38 2.67 -9.25 -13.92
C PHE A 38 2.62 -8.39 -12.64
N ALA A 39 3.15 -7.18 -12.69
CA ALA A 39 3.12 -6.26 -11.54
C ALA A 39 1.68 -5.89 -11.14
N ILE A 40 0.78 -5.64 -12.08
CA ILE A 40 -0.63 -5.39 -11.78
C ILE A 40 -1.26 -6.64 -11.14
N ALA A 41 -0.98 -7.83 -11.65
CA ALA A 41 -1.49 -9.08 -11.10
C ALA A 41 -1.02 -9.32 -9.65
N GLU A 42 0.28 -9.16 -9.39
CA GLU A 42 0.86 -9.34 -8.05
C GLU A 42 0.38 -8.25 -7.06
N ALA A 43 0.30 -7.00 -7.48
CA ALA A 43 -0.25 -5.94 -6.64
C ALA A 43 -1.75 -6.15 -6.33
N THR A 44 -2.53 -6.66 -7.29
CA THR A 44 -3.93 -7.04 -7.08
C THR A 44 -4.05 -8.17 -6.06
N LYS A 45 -3.20 -9.19 -6.18
CA LYS A 45 -3.15 -10.33 -5.27
C LYS A 45 -2.72 -9.92 -3.86
N ALA A 46 -1.76 -9.00 -3.74
CA ALA A 46 -1.33 -8.45 -2.47
C ALA A 46 -2.45 -7.67 -1.76
N GLY A 47 -3.31 -6.97 -2.51
CA GLY A 47 -4.47 -6.26 -1.97
C GLY A 47 -4.14 -5.13 -1.00
N ARG A 48 -2.87 -4.68 -0.97
CA ARG A 48 -2.40 -3.64 -0.05
C ARG A 48 -2.88 -2.24 -0.44
N TYR A 49 -2.97 -1.99 -1.74
CA TYR A 49 -3.37 -0.71 -2.30
C TYR A 49 -4.58 -0.86 -3.23
N SER A 50 -5.43 0.14 -3.27
CA SER A 50 -6.47 0.23 -4.29
C SER A 50 -5.83 0.58 -5.63
N LEU A 51 -6.05 -0.27 -6.65
CA LEU A 51 -5.48 -0.06 -7.96
C LEU A 51 -6.48 0.66 -8.88
N GLU A 52 -6.03 1.74 -9.48
CA GLU A 52 -6.80 2.49 -10.50
C GLU A 52 -6.64 1.91 -11.92
N ASN A 53 -5.99 0.77 -12.04
CA ASN A 53 -5.89 0.03 -13.29
C ASN A 53 -7.21 -0.71 -13.52
N GLY A 54 -7.96 -0.28 -14.51
CA GLY A 54 -9.32 -0.79 -14.76
C GLY A 54 -9.39 -2.28 -15.14
N ASN A 55 -8.29 -2.87 -15.61
CA ASN A 55 -8.22 -4.29 -15.96
C ASN A 55 -6.75 -4.74 -16.02
N THR A 56 -6.46 -5.92 -15.49
CA THR A 56 -5.13 -6.54 -15.58
C THR A 56 -4.78 -6.96 -17.03
N GLY A 57 -5.80 -7.10 -17.89
CA GLY A 57 -5.61 -7.61 -19.22
C GLY A 57 -5.29 -9.12 -19.25
N SER A 58 -5.06 -9.64 -20.46
CA SER A 58 -4.56 -10.99 -20.66
C SER A 58 -3.04 -11.01 -20.63
N GLN A 59 -2.47 -12.12 -20.13
CA GLN A 59 -1.02 -12.31 -20.13
C GLN A 59 -0.47 -12.20 -21.56
N PRO A 60 0.49 -11.30 -21.81
CA PRO A 60 1.13 -11.21 -23.12
C PRO A 60 1.97 -12.46 -23.40
N TYR A 61 1.96 -12.91 -24.67
CA TYR A 61 2.87 -13.98 -25.06
C TYR A 61 4.32 -13.56 -24.85
N THR A 62 5.03 -14.32 -24.01
CA THR A 62 6.42 -14.05 -23.67
C THR A 62 7.18 -15.37 -23.63
N PRO A 63 8.30 -15.52 -24.36
CA PRO A 63 9.12 -16.72 -24.29
C PRO A 63 9.61 -17.00 -22.87
N ALA A 64 9.72 -18.28 -22.50
CA ALA A 64 10.08 -18.69 -21.15
C ALA A 64 11.39 -18.08 -20.60
N PRO A 65 12.47 -17.92 -21.36
CA PRO A 65 13.66 -17.22 -20.86
C PRO A 65 13.39 -15.76 -20.48
N LEU A 66 12.63 -15.02 -21.30
CA LEU A 66 12.25 -13.65 -21.01
C LEU A 66 11.33 -13.55 -19.79
N GLN A 67 10.46 -14.54 -19.58
CA GLN A 67 9.65 -14.58 -18.36
C GLN A 67 10.54 -14.72 -17.12
N ALA A 68 11.54 -15.60 -17.15
CA ALA A 68 12.48 -15.77 -16.05
C ALA A 68 13.22 -14.46 -15.73
N ASP A 69 13.72 -13.77 -16.75
CA ASP A 69 14.36 -12.45 -16.59
C ASP A 69 13.40 -11.43 -15.97
N CYS A 70 12.14 -11.41 -16.42
CA CYS A 70 11.13 -10.51 -15.86
C CYS A 70 10.80 -10.82 -14.40
N HIS A 71 10.75 -12.08 -14.01
CA HIS A 71 10.54 -12.45 -12.61
C HIS A 71 11.68 -11.97 -11.72
N GLU A 72 12.94 -12.14 -12.14
CA GLU A 72 14.12 -11.65 -11.41
C GLU A 72 14.10 -10.11 -11.28
N ILE A 73 13.77 -9.42 -12.36
CA ILE A 73 13.61 -7.95 -12.35
C ILE A 73 12.51 -7.54 -11.36
N HIS A 74 11.36 -8.23 -11.38
CA HIS A 74 10.25 -7.93 -10.49
C HIS A 74 10.62 -8.18 -9.01
N GLU A 75 11.25 -9.29 -8.67
CA GLU A 75 11.69 -9.60 -7.30
C GLU A 75 12.66 -8.53 -6.78
N THR A 76 13.61 -8.13 -7.62
CA THR A 76 14.55 -7.05 -7.30
C THR A 76 13.80 -5.73 -7.07
N ALA A 77 12.89 -5.38 -7.96
CA ALA A 77 12.09 -4.17 -7.83
C ALA A 77 11.20 -4.20 -6.58
N ALA A 78 10.56 -5.32 -6.29
CA ALA A 78 9.72 -5.49 -5.10
C ALA A 78 10.53 -5.27 -3.80
N THR A 79 11.72 -5.87 -3.71
CA THR A 79 12.63 -5.69 -2.57
C THR A 79 13.06 -4.23 -2.41
N LEU A 80 13.42 -3.57 -3.49
CA LEU A 80 13.81 -2.15 -3.46
C LEU A 80 12.64 -1.25 -3.06
N LEU A 81 11.45 -1.50 -3.59
CA LEU A 81 10.25 -0.74 -3.25
C LEU A 81 9.87 -0.92 -1.79
N ALA A 82 9.92 -2.15 -1.26
CA ALA A 82 9.68 -2.42 0.15
C ALA A 82 10.69 -1.69 1.04
N THR A 83 11.97 -1.69 0.68
CA THR A 83 13.04 -0.97 1.39
C THR A 83 12.81 0.55 1.40
N LEU A 84 12.20 1.09 0.34
CA LEU A 84 11.79 2.49 0.25
C LEU A 84 10.47 2.79 0.99
N GLY A 85 9.91 1.84 1.71
CA GLY A 85 8.66 1.97 2.43
C GLY A 85 7.42 1.90 1.54
N GLN A 86 7.54 1.28 0.37
CA GLN A 86 6.45 1.09 -0.59
C GLN A 86 6.30 -0.40 -0.96
N PRO A 87 5.89 -1.27 -0.01
CA PRO A 87 5.78 -2.72 -0.23
C PRO A 87 4.53 -3.08 -1.04
N ILE A 88 4.46 -2.64 -2.29
CA ILE A 88 3.27 -2.72 -3.16
C ILE A 88 2.84 -4.16 -3.41
N PHE A 89 3.81 -5.08 -3.49
CA PHE A 89 3.60 -6.48 -3.84
C PHE A 89 3.50 -7.41 -2.63
N GLU A 90 3.61 -6.87 -1.42
CA GLU A 90 3.48 -7.64 -0.20
C GLU A 90 2.05 -7.53 0.34
N PRO A 91 1.38 -8.65 0.68
CA PRO A 91 0.08 -8.58 1.31
C PRO A 91 0.19 -7.86 2.66
N LEU A 92 -0.91 -7.21 3.08
CA LEU A 92 -1.00 -6.76 4.46
C LEU A 92 -0.89 -8.00 5.34
N THR A 93 0.10 -8.01 6.23
CA THR A 93 0.15 -9.00 7.29
C THR A 93 -1.11 -8.76 8.12
N ASN A 94 -2.06 -9.69 8.04
CA ASN A 94 -3.17 -9.67 8.99
C ASN A 94 -2.51 -9.70 10.36
N ALA A 95 -2.77 -8.68 11.18
CA ALA A 95 -2.37 -8.72 12.58
C ALA A 95 -2.78 -10.09 13.12
N PRO A 96 -1.93 -10.79 13.88
CA PRO A 96 -2.27 -12.10 14.40
C PRO A 96 -3.64 -11.99 15.04
N THR A 97 -4.63 -12.60 14.40
CA THR A 97 -5.90 -12.87 15.07
C THR A 97 -5.53 -13.63 16.32
N ALA A 98 -6.08 -13.26 17.47
CA ALA A 98 -5.82 -13.83 18.79
C ALA A 98 -5.94 -15.37 18.89
N ASN A 99 -5.91 -16.09 17.78
CA ASN A 99 -6.04 -17.54 17.61
C ASN A 99 -5.02 -18.13 16.61
N GLY A 100 -3.86 -17.53 16.43
CA GLY A 100 -2.82 -18.07 15.55
C GLY A 100 -1.65 -18.64 16.34
N ASP A 101 -1.32 -19.91 16.12
CA ASP A 101 -0.14 -20.66 16.57
C ASP A 101 1.18 -20.00 16.12
N GLY A 102 1.49 -18.85 16.66
CA GLY A 102 2.78 -18.20 16.54
C GLY A 102 3.33 -18.00 17.94
N ASP A 103 4.41 -18.68 18.26
CA ASP A 103 5.07 -18.78 19.56
C ASP A 103 5.79 -17.45 19.96
N GLY A 104 5.09 -16.33 19.84
CA GLY A 104 5.49 -15.02 20.31
C GLY A 104 4.26 -14.23 20.74
N GLU A 105 4.11 -14.01 22.05
CA GLU A 105 3.11 -13.07 22.57
C GLU A 105 3.31 -11.71 21.90
N ALA A 106 2.34 -11.27 21.08
CA ALA A 106 2.36 -9.93 20.52
C ALA A 106 2.32 -8.92 21.67
N GLU A 107 3.36 -8.09 21.78
CA GLU A 107 3.40 -7.04 22.79
C GLU A 107 2.40 -5.95 22.44
N LEU A 108 1.33 -5.87 23.22
CA LEU A 108 0.27 -4.89 23.00
C LEU A 108 0.58 -3.58 23.72
N PHE A 109 0.44 -2.50 22.99
CA PHE A 109 0.61 -1.13 23.46
C PHE A 109 -0.76 -0.48 23.67
N TYR A 110 -0.95 0.15 24.81
CA TYR A 110 -2.21 0.78 25.18
C TYR A 110 -2.04 2.30 25.27
N CYS A 111 -2.96 3.03 24.67
CA CYS A 111 -3.02 4.49 24.75
C CYS A 111 -4.36 4.90 25.34
N LYS A 112 -4.37 5.31 26.62
CA LYS A 112 -5.57 5.76 27.32
C LYS A 112 -5.42 7.21 27.79
N GLY A 113 -6.42 8.02 27.52
CA GLY A 113 -6.50 9.39 28.01
C GLY A 113 -7.24 10.35 27.10
N SER A 114 -7.79 11.40 27.67
CA SER A 114 -8.44 12.49 26.94
C SER A 114 -9.49 12.04 25.91
N GLY A 115 -10.28 10.99 26.22
CA GLY A 115 -11.27 10.45 25.29
C GLY A 115 -10.72 9.46 24.27
N ALA A 116 -9.46 9.04 24.38
CA ALA A 116 -8.88 7.98 23.58
C ALA A 116 -8.75 6.69 24.39
N ASP A 117 -9.03 5.55 23.75
CA ASP A 117 -8.76 4.20 24.25
C ASP A 117 -8.28 3.37 23.05
N GLY A 118 -6.99 3.38 22.83
CA GLY A 118 -6.34 2.76 21.67
C GLY A 118 -5.50 1.56 22.11
N VAL A 119 -5.52 0.53 21.28
CA VAL A 119 -4.67 -0.65 21.39
C VAL A 119 -3.96 -0.86 20.07
N GLY A 120 -2.69 -1.18 20.10
CA GLY A 120 -1.91 -1.44 18.91
C GLY A 120 -0.73 -2.34 19.21
N GLU A 121 -0.06 -2.76 18.16
CA GLU A 121 1.13 -3.60 18.21
C GLU A 121 2.17 -3.16 17.20
N TYR A 122 3.44 -3.46 17.47
CA TYR A 122 4.49 -3.33 16.47
C TYR A 122 4.58 -4.60 15.64
N THR A 123 4.46 -4.43 14.33
CA THR A 123 4.66 -5.49 13.35
C THR A 123 5.88 -5.18 12.49
N THR A 124 6.27 -6.10 11.64
CA THR A 124 7.32 -5.87 10.63
C THR A 124 6.99 -4.71 9.68
N GLU A 125 5.72 -4.32 9.59
CA GLU A 125 5.22 -3.23 8.75
C GLU A 125 5.10 -1.90 9.49
N GLY A 126 5.39 -1.87 10.78
CA GLY A 126 5.27 -0.71 11.63
C GLY A 126 4.21 -0.88 12.72
N PHE A 127 3.76 0.24 13.28
CA PHE A 127 2.76 0.23 14.35
C PHE A 127 1.35 0.08 13.78
N VAL A 128 0.66 -0.99 14.15
CA VAL A 128 -0.71 -1.29 13.71
C VAL A 128 -1.69 -0.99 14.84
N VAL A 129 -2.66 -0.13 14.58
CA VAL A 129 -3.76 0.16 15.50
C VAL A 129 -4.86 -0.89 15.33
N LEU A 130 -5.21 -1.59 16.40
CA LEU A 130 -6.16 -2.68 16.36
C LEU A 130 -7.62 -2.18 16.28
N LYS A 131 -8.46 -3.01 15.66
CA LYS A 131 -9.89 -2.75 15.52
C LYS A 131 -10.54 -2.59 16.91
N GLY A 132 -11.41 -1.59 17.01
CA GLY A 132 -12.08 -1.24 18.26
C GLY A 132 -11.36 -0.13 19.06
N SER A 133 -10.19 0.29 18.62
CA SER A 133 -9.51 1.46 19.18
C SER A 133 -10.33 2.73 18.97
N LYS A 134 -10.39 3.57 20.02
CA LYS A 134 -11.10 4.84 19.99
C LYS A 134 -10.11 5.99 19.98
N GLY A 135 -10.25 6.90 19.04
CA GLY A 135 -9.51 8.14 18.97
C GLY A 135 -10.38 9.33 19.39
N ARG A 136 -9.74 10.41 19.76
CA ARG A 136 -10.42 11.67 20.07
C ARG A 136 -11.05 12.26 18.81
N ILE A 137 -12.31 12.69 18.86
CA ILE A 137 -13.01 13.31 17.72
C ILE A 137 -12.48 14.73 17.46
N GLU A 138 -12.28 15.51 18.53
CA GLU A 138 -11.86 16.89 18.41
C GLU A 138 -10.39 17.04 18.03
N ASN A 139 -10.13 17.89 17.06
CA ASN A 139 -8.78 18.28 16.70
C ASN A 139 -8.31 19.41 17.64
N VAL A 140 -7.16 19.25 18.27
CA VAL A 140 -6.54 20.35 19.02
C VAL A 140 -6.02 21.41 18.04
N ALA A 141 -6.02 22.67 18.48
CA ALA A 141 -5.65 23.81 17.61
C ALA A 141 -4.27 23.65 16.97
N SER A 142 -3.33 22.96 17.63
CA SER A 142 -1.96 22.73 17.15
C SER A 142 -1.85 21.80 15.93
N ILE A 143 -2.88 21.00 15.64
CA ILE A 143 -2.85 20.09 14.48
C ILE A 143 -3.76 20.56 13.33
N GLN A 144 -4.47 21.68 13.51
CA GLN A 144 -5.27 22.27 12.43
C GLN A 144 -4.36 22.69 11.27
N GLY A 145 -4.74 22.28 10.05
CA GLY A 145 -3.95 22.57 8.85
C GLY A 145 -2.75 21.65 8.62
N THR A 146 -2.52 20.65 9.48
CA THR A 146 -1.47 19.65 9.28
C THR A 146 -1.96 18.47 8.44
N SER A 147 -1.01 17.72 7.88
CA SER A 147 -1.30 16.46 7.14
C SER A 147 -2.09 15.45 7.97
N ASN A 148 -1.99 15.50 9.30
CA ASN A 148 -2.73 14.59 10.20
C ASN A 148 -4.25 14.73 10.09
N VAL A 149 -4.75 15.95 9.88
CA VAL A 149 -6.19 16.18 9.67
C VAL A 149 -6.64 15.59 8.35
N GLN A 150 -5.85 15.79 7.28
CA GLN A 150 -6.14 15.23 5.96
C GLN A 150 -6.13 13.70 5.95
N ILE A 151 -5.15 13.08 6.64
CA ILE A 151 -5.08 11.62 6.79
C ILE A 151 -6.31 11.11 7.52
N ARG A 152 -6.73 11.76 8.60
CA ARG A 152 -7.93 11.39 9.35
C ARG A 152 -9.20 11.46 8.50
N GLU A 153 -9.36 12.55 7.74
CA GLU A 153 -10.50 12.71 6.83
C GLU A 153 -10.52 11.62 5.75
N ALA A 154 -9.36 11.26 5.21
CA ALA A 154 -9.22 10.17 4.27
C ALA A 154 -9.63 8.83 4.90
N LEU A 155 -9.16 8.51 6.11
CA LEU A 155 -9.51 7.27 6.82
C LEU A 155 -11.01 7.17 7.14
N VAL A 156 -11.66 8.29 7.43
CA VAL A 156 -13.11 8.34 7.62
C VAL A 156 -13.84 8.11 6.28
N LYS A 157 -13.39 8.76 5.21
CA LYS A 157 -13.94 8.60 3.87
C LYS A 157 -13.83 7.15 3.37
N ASP A 158 -12.71 6.50 3.65
CA ASP A 158 -12.43 5.13 3.25
C ASP A 158 -13.09 4.08 4.18
N GLY A 159 -13.83 4.53 5.20
CA GLY A 159 -14.56 3.65 6.13
C GLY A 159 -13.67 2.89 7.12
N VAL A 160 -12.39 3.24 7.21
CA VAL A 160 -11.45 2.68 8.19
C VAL A 160 -11.74 3.21 9.59
N MET A 161 -12.18 4.47 9.67
CA MET A 161 -12.62 5.13 10.90
C MET A 161 -14.09 5.53 10.78
N ALA A 162 -14.86 5.37 11.86
CA ALA A 162 -16.22 5.87 11.94
C ALA A 162 -16.35 6.83 13.14
N PRO A 163 -16.98 8.01 12.97
CA PRO A 163 -17.34 8.83 14.10
C PRO A 163 -18.36 8.06 14.97
N GLN A 164 -18.10 7.98 16.26
CA GLN A 164 -19.07 7.49 17.23
C GLN A 164 -19.58 8.69 18.03
N ASP A 165 -20.87 8.94 17.96
CA ASP A 165 -21.53 9.83 18.90
C ASP A 165 -21.48 9.16 20.27
N GLY A 166 -20.96 9.89 21.25
CA GLY A 166 -20.73 9.44 22.62
C GLY A 166 -22.02 9.30 23.44
#